data_eb75b1740c18a048138b19bbd957fcb4
#
_entry.id   eb75b1740c18a048138b19bbd957fcb4
#
_cell.length_a   1.000
_cell.length_b   1.000
_cell.length_c   1.000
_cell.angle_alpha   90.00
_cell.angle_beta   90.00
_cell.angle_gamma   90.00
#
_symmetry.space_group_name_H-M   'P 1'
#
loop_
_entity.id
_entity.type
_entity.pdbx_description
1 polymer ?
#
loop_
_entity_poly.entity_id
_entity_poly.type
_entity_poly.pdbx_seq_one_letter_code
_entity_poly.pdbx_strand_id
1 'polypeptide(L)'
;MSDYLNERGNLALQWATGVGKSRVAVNAVMDLFDQYGEEFRVLIVVAEDAHKDNWKEEFRKGLNPLVYDWIMPHVHIICYASLKNWRGTKWDLIVFDEAHHLQSDIRKDILQSLNSPRVLALSATLKEDVLETLTRCFGRFKVSKITLQDAIDRGFLPKPKIICIPLELKRFDRTETIEMDLRTAKSGDKGIINDLWSNRWKYMRNRKAYLGYVLRFSCTQKEKYEYINEQFDYWKKQYFRNQGNIRLKNMWLQWGTKRKRFLGELKTREAEELCIKLNEEGKRFICFCSSITQAEFLGGESCIHSKKKDVGEIISAFNSGKTNSIFAVGMLQEGQNLTNIQAGIIVQLDGEERGFIQKFGRSLRAEDPVQYILYYKNTRDEEYLQKALENINKDYVQEI
;
A
#
# COMPACT_ATOMS: atom_id res chain seq x y z
N MET A 1 4.71 -25.93 -9.33
CA MET A 1 5.41 -25.12 -8.29
C MET A 1 5.46 -25.85 -6.96
N SER A 2 4.38 -26.51 -6.55
CA SER A 2 4.38 -27.40 -5.38
C SER A 2 5.41 -28.52 -5.50
N ASP A 3 5.50 -29.16 -6.67
CA ASP A 3 6.52 -30.19 -6.96
C ASP A 3 7.94 -29.69 -6.64
N TYR A 4 8.25 -28.44 -6.98
CA TYR A 4 9.57 -27.87 -6.69
C TYR A 4 9.82 -27.75 -5.18
N LEU A 5 8.81 -27.31 -4.40
CA LEU A 5 8.92 -27.23 -2.95
C LEU A 5 9.17 -28.60 -2.33
N ASN A 6 8.48 -29.62 -2.82
CA ASN A 6 8.60 -30.98 -2.29
C ASN A 6 9.95 -31.60 -2.61
N GLU A 7 10.50 -31.36 -3.81
CA GLU A 7 11.75 -31.95 -4.26
C GLU A 7 13.00 -31.14 -3.86
N ARG A 8 12.91 -29.80 -3.83
CA ARG A 8 14.07 -28.89 -3.83
C ARG A 8 14.10 -27.91 -2.65
N GLY A 9 13.01 -27.78 -1.86
CA GLY A 9 12.97 -27.00 -0.63
C GLY A 9 12.41 -25.59 -0.78
N ASN A 10 13.21 -24.54 -0.99
CA ASN A 10 12.77 -23.16 -0.82
C ASN A 10 12.35 -22.44 -2.11
N LEU A 11 11.19 -21.79 -2.09
CA LEU A 11 10.60 -21.08 -3.22
C LEU A 11 10.14 -19.67 -2.82
N ALA A 12 10.48 -18.67 -3.62
CA ALA A 12 9.97 -17.32 -3.47
C ALA A 12 9.10 -16.95 -4.70
N LEU A 13 7.84 -16.63 -4.45
CA LEU A 13 6.90 -16.18 -5.48
C LEU A 13 6.76 -14.66 -5.43
N GLN A 14 7.43 -13.98 -6.32
CA GLN A 14 7.27 -12.54 -6.55
C GLN A 14 6.24 -12.33 -7.66
N TRP A 15 4.97 -12.60 -7.36
CA TRP A 15 3.88 -12.52 -8.31
C TRP A 15 2.96 -11.35 -8.01
N ALA A 16 2.44 -10.70 -9.04
CA ALA A 16 1.45 -9.64 -8.89
C ALA A 16 0.25 -10.08 -8.03
N THR A 17 -0.44 -9.12 -7.43
CA THR A 17 -1.64 -9.41 -6.64
C THR A 17 -2.74 -9.99 -7.53
N GLY A 18 -3.43 -11.03 -7.05
CA GLY A 18 -4.52 -11.69 -7.82
C GLY A 18 -4.09 -12.87 -8.69
N VAL A 19 -2.79 -13.15 -8.85
CA VAL A 19 -2.27 -14.24 -9.69
C VAL A 19 -2.35 -15.64 -9.04
N GLY A 20 -2.84 -15.73 -7.79
CA GLY A 20 -3.04 -17.02 -7.14
C GLY A 20 -1.87 -17.52 -6.28
N LYS A 21 -1.06 -16.62 -5.70
CA LYS A 21 0.05 -16.98 -4.78
C LYS A 21 -0.39 -17.92 -3.65
N SER A 22 -1.50 -17.61 -2.98
CA SER A 22 -2.03 -18.41 -1.87
C SER A 22 -2.46 -19.81 -2.32
N ARG A 23 -2.91 -19.94 -3.56
CA ARG A 23 -3.29 -21.25 -4.13
C ARG A 23 -2.10 -22.21 -4.25
N VAL A 24 -0.92 -21.69 -4.56
CA VAL A 24 0.31 -22.50 -4.59
C VAL A 24 0.63 -23.06 -3.19
N ALA A 25 0.43 -22.25 -2.13
CA ALA A 25 0.63 -22.71 -0.77
C ALA A 25 -0.40 -23.78 -0.36
N VAL A 26 -1.68 -23.58 -0.69
CA VAL A 26 -2.73 -24.59 -0.43
C VAL A 26 -2.40 -25.91 -1.14
N ASN A 27 -1.98 -25.86 -2.41
CA ASN A 27 -1.58 -27.08 -3.13
C ASN A 27 -0.35 -27.75 -2.49
N ALA A 28 0.66 -26.95 -2.04
CA ALA A 28 1.83 -27.52 -1.35
C ALA A 28 1.46 -28.20 -0.03
N VAL A 29 0.46 -27.69 0.70
CA VAL A 29 -0.05 -28.35 1.91
C VAL A 29 -0.80 -29.63 1.58
N MET A 30 -1.56 -29.64 0.49
CA MET A 30 -2.19 -30.87 -0.03
C MET A 30 -1.17 -31.96 -0.37
N ASP A 31 -0.11 -31.58 -1.10
CA ASP A 31 0.95 -32.51 -1.46
C ASP A 31 1.64 -33.10 -0.21
N LEU A 32 1.80 -32.31 0.86
CA LEU A 32 2.33 -32.80 2.14
C LEU A 32 1.34 -33.77 2.81
N PHE A 33 0.06 -33.46 2.79
CA PHE A 33 -0.98 -34.36 3.34
C PHE A 33 -1.01 -35.69 2.58
N ASP A 34 -0.95 -35.65 1.26
CA ASP A 34 -0.92 -36.86 0.42
C ASP A 34 0.33 -37.71 0.68
N GLN A 35 1.47 -37.08 1.02
CA GLN A 35 2.72 -37.77 1.25
C GLN A 35 2.87 -38.30 2.70
N TYR A 36 2.41 -37.55 3.69
CA TYR A 36 2.67 -37.82 5.12
C TYR A 36 1.41 -38.14 5.95
N GLY A 37 0.23 -38.11 5.34
CA GLY A 37 -1.04 -38.26 6.04
C GLY A 37 -1.22 -37.15 7.08
N GLU A 38 -1.44 -37.49 8.33
CA GLU A 38 -1.61 -36.54 9.45
C GLU A 38 -0.28 -36.19 10.16
N GLU A 39 0.85 -36.71 9.68
CA GLU A 39 2.17 -36.52 10.32
C GLU A 39 2.93 -35.31 9.74
N PHE A 40 2.26 -34.19 9.50
CA PHE A 40 2.91 -32.98 9.04
C PHE A 40 2.50 -31.73 9.84
N ARG A 41 3.32 -30.71 9.81
CA ARG A 41 3.08 -29.41 10.47
C ARG A 41 3.42 -28.25 9.56
N VAL A 42 2.46 -27.36 9.38
CA VAL A 42 2.62 -26.16 8.53
C VAL A 42 2.47 -24.89 9.36
N LEU A 43 3.38 -23.96 9.17
CA LEU A 43 3.31 -22.61 9.73
C LEU A 43 3.05 -21.60 8.61
N ILE A 44 1.96 -20.85 8.70
CA ILE A 44 1.66 -19.72 7.82
C ILE A 44 1.78 -18.44 8.62
N VAL A 45 2.66 -17.55 8.21
CA VAL A 45 2.93 -16.28 8.86
C VAL A 45 2.33 -15.14 8.04
N VAL A 46 1.39 -14.41 8.63
CA VAL A 46 0.63 -13.34 7.96
C VAL A 46 0.89 -11.98 8.59
N ALA A 47 0.55 -10.89 7.88
CA ALA A 47 0.79 -9.53 8.36
C ALA A 47 -0.12 -9.14 9.54
N GLU A 48 -1.42 -9.42 9.42
CA GLU A 48 -2.46 -8.99 10.36
C GLU A 48 -3.45 -10.12 10.69
N ASP A 49 -4.20 -9.98 11.77
CA ASP A 49 -5.18 -11.01 12.20
C ASP A 49 -6.29 -11.25 11.17
N ALA A 50 -6.73 -10.22 10.47
CA ALA A 50 -7.73 -10.34 9.41
C ALA A 50 -7.28 -11.29 8.27
N HIS A 51 -5.98 -11.45 8.06
CA HIS A 51 -5.44 -12.37 7.05
C HIS A 51 -5.59 -13.83 7.43
N LYS A 52 -5.71 -14.15 8.72
CA LYS A 52 -5.91 -15.54 9.18
C LYS A 52 -7.21 -16.13 8.65
N ASP A 53 -8.29 -15.34 8.69
CA ASP A 53 -9.59 -15.80 8.20
C ASP A 53 -9.62 -15.89 6.67
N ASN A 54 -8.92 -15.01 5.97
CA ASN A 54 -8.74 -15.13 4.53
C ASN A 54 -8.01 -16.43 4.15
N TRP A 55 -6.96 -16.80 4.87
CA TRP A 55 -6.26 -18.07 4.65
C TRP A 55 -7.16 -19.27 4.89
N LYS A 56 -7.97 -19.29 5.96
CA LYS A 56 -8.94 -20.35 6.20
C LYS A 56 -9.95 -20.45 5.03
N GLU A 57 -10.39 -19.30 4.51
CA GLU A 57 -11.29 -19.25 3.36
C GLU A 57 -10.63 -19.74 2.06
N GLU A 58 -9.35 -19.42 1.83
CA GLU A 58 -8.60 -19.95 0.68
C GLU A 58 -8.45 -21.50 0.78
N PHE A 59 -8.24 -22.05 1.96
CA PHE A 59 -8.27 -23.49 2.16
C PHE A 59 -9.66 -24.08 1.90
N ARG A 60 -10.75 -23.48 2.39
CA ARG A 60 -12.13 -23.92 2.11
C ARG A 60 -12.47 -23.94 0.63
N LYS A 61 -12.05 -22.90 -0.11
CA LYS A 61 -12.24 -22.85 -1.56
C LYS A 61 -11.39 -23.87 -2.32
N GLY A 62 -10.27 -24.23 -1.75
CA GLY A 62 -9.29 -25.08 -2.37
C GLY A 62 -9.48 -26.56 -2.12
N LEU A 63 -10.17 -26.94 -1.05
CA LEU A 63 -10.28 -28.29 -0.54
C LEU A 63 -11.73 -28.77 -0.50
N ASN A 64 -11.89 -30.09 -0.58
CA ASN A 64 -13.15 -30.72 -0.19
C ASN A 64 -13.36 -30.51 1.33
N PRO A 65 -14.60 -30.33 1.83
CA PRO A 65 -14.88 -30.11 3.25
C PRO A 65 -14.27 -31.16 4.20
N LEU A 66 -14.30 -32.43 3.84
CA LEU A 66 -13.71 -33.51 4.65
C LEU A 66 -12.18 -33.36 4.72
N VAL A 67 -11.53 -33.07 3.59
CA VAL A 67 -10.08 -32.87 3.53
C VAL A 67 -9.67 -31.59 4.28
N TYR A 68 -10.49 -30.55 4.22
CA TYR A 68 -10.29 -29.33 5.02
C TYR A 68 -10.26 -29.63 6.52
N ASP A 69 -11.22 -30.38 7.03
CA ASP A 69 -11.32 -30.71 8.47
C ASP A 69 -10.14 -31.58 8.93
N TRP A 70 -9.57 -32.41 8.08
CA TRP A 70 -8.39 -33.21 8.38
C TRP A 70 -7.09 -32.40 8.33
N ILE A 71 -6.95 -31.47 7.38
CA ILE A 71 -5.72 -30.70 7.17
C ILE A 71 -5.58 -29.56 8.20
N MET A 72 -6.66 -28.85 8.49
CA MET A 72 -6.59 -27.61 9.28
C MET A 72 -6.04 -27.76 10.69
N PRO A 73 -6.19 -28.87 11.42
CA PRO A 73 -5.52 -29.08 12.72
C PRO A 73 -3.98 -29.04 12.64
N HIS A 74 -3.41 -29.32 11.47
CA HIS A 74 -1.95 -29.35 11.23
C HIS A 74 -1.40 -28.02 10.69
N VAL A 75 -2.29 -27.05 10.40
CA VAL A 75 -1.93 -25.73 9.82
C VAL A 75 -2.06 -24.64 10.91
N HIS A 76 -0.94 -24.08 11.31
CA HIS A 76 -0.88 -22.97 12.26
C HIS A 76 -0.74 -21.63 11.53
N ILE A 77 -1.73 -20.76 11.68
CA ILE A 77 -1.73 -19.42 11.05
C ILE A 77 -1.49 -18.38 12.13
N ILE A 78 -0.37 -17.65 12.03
CA ILE A 78 0.06 -16.67 13.03
C ILE A 78 0.42 -15.32 12.38
N CYS A 79 0.39 -14.24 13.17
CA CYS A 79 0.90 -12.95 12.71
C CYS A 79 2.42 -12.83 12.90
N TYR A 80 3.09 -12.03 12.07
CA TYR A 80 4.50 -11.70 12.23
C TYR A 80 4.84 -11.17 13.64
N ALA A 81 3.93 -10.45 14.29
CA ALA A 81 4.10 -9.97 15.66
C ALA A 81 4.23 -11.10 16.68
N SER A 82 3.57 -12.24 16.42
CA SER A 82 3.56 -13.43 17.30
C SER A 82 4.71 -14.40 17.02
N LEU A 83 5.49 -14.19 15.94
CA LEU A 83 6.53 -15.12 15.49
C LEU A 83 7.58 -15.43 16.59
N LYS A 84 7.84 -14.47 17.48
CA LYS A 84 8.76 -14.63 18.62
C LYS A 84 8.39 -15.78 19.56
N ASN A 85 7.10 -16.14 19.66
CA ASN A 85 6.58 -17.20 20.53
C ASN A 85 6.85 -18.60 19.95
N TRP A 86 7.32 -18.68 18.70
CA TRP A 86 7.54 -19.92 17.96
C TRP A 86 9.02 -20.23 17.74
N ARG A 87 9.91 -19.62 18.52
CA ARG A 87 11.34 -19.88 18.48
C ARG A 87 11.66 -21.36 18.74
N GLY A 88 12.61 -21.91 18.00
CA GLY A 88 13.07 -23.30 18.17
C GLY A 88 12.10 -24.37 17.68
N THR A 89 10.97 -23.98 17.05
CA THR A 89 9.99 -24.94 16.53
C THR A 89 10.41 -25.51 15.17
N LYS A 90 9.97 -26.75 14.90
CA LYS A 90 10.22 -27.46 13.64
C LYS A 90 8.93 -27.58 12.85
N TRP A 91 9.02 -27.38 11.55
CA TRP A 91 7.90 -27.39 10.61
C TRP A 91 8.29 -28.13 9.34
N ASP A 92 7.33 -28.77 8.66
CA ASP A 92 7.56 -29.38 7.36
C ASP A 92 7.47 -28.38 6.22
N LEU A 93 6.65 -27.32 6.43
CA LEU A 93 6.55 -26.17 5.55
C LEU A 93 6.35 -24.89 6.36
N ILE A 94 7.08 -23.84 6.01
CA ILE A 94 6.82 -22.48 6.48
C ILE A 94 6.40 -21.62 5.28
N VAL A 95 5.26 -20.95 5.39
CA VAL A 95 4.78 -19.98 4.40
C VAL A 95 4.86 -18.57 5.00
N PHE A 96 5.62 -17.69 4.39
CA PHE A 96 5.66 -16.26 4.72
C PHE A 96 4.79 -15.50 3.71
N ASP A 97 3.58 -15.15 4.13
CA ASP A 97 2.69 -14.31 3.32
C ASP A 97 3.08 -12.84 3.47
N GLU A 98 3.06 -12.10 2.35
CA GLU A 98 3.60 -10.76 2.25
C GLU A 98 5.00 -10.64 2.90
N ALA A 99 5.92 -11.50 2.43
CA ALA A 99 7.27 -11.70 2.98
C ALA A 99 8.11 -10.42 3.10
N HIS A 100 7.73 -9.33 2.43
CA HIS A 100 8.35 -8.02 2.60
C HIS A 100 8.24 -7.46 4.04
N HIS A 101 7.34 -7.99 4.87
CA HIS A 101 7.27 -7.66 6.31
C HIS A 101 8.46 -8.18 7.12
N LEU A 102 9.32 -9.00 6.54
CA LEU A 102 10.53 -9.54 7.20
C LEU A 102 11.70 -8.55 7.28
N GLN A 103 11.56 -7.32 6.82
CA GLN A 103 12.63 -6.31 6.76
C GLN A 103 13.20 -5.84 8.12
N SER A 104 12.58 -6.14 9.27
CA SER A 104 13.08 -5.66 10.57
C SER A 104 14.19 -6.55 11.12
N ASP A 105 15.27 -5.94 11.64
CA ASP A 105 16.40 -6.65 12.24
C ASP A 105 16.01 -7.55 13.42
N ILE A 106 14.98 -7.16 14.18
CA ILE A 106 14.43 -7.95 15.30
C ILE A 106 13.92 -9.33 14.85
N ARG A 107 13.53 -9.49 13.58
CA ARG A 107 13.00 -10.75 13.06
C ARG A 107 14.07 -11.71 12.59
N LYS A 108 15.27 -11.25 12.27
CA LYS A 108 16.39 -12.10 11.80
C LYS A 108 16.77 -13.18 12.80
N ASP A 109 16.90 -12.84 14.07
CA ASP A 109 17.25 -13.80 15.15
C ASP A 109 16.16 -14.86 15.34
N ILE A 110 14.90 -14.46 15.15
CA ILE A 110 13.77 -15.38 15.26
C ILE A 110 13.75 -16.35 14.08
N LEU A 111 13.97 -15.85 12.86
CA LEU A 111 14.01 -16.67 11.65
C LEU A 111 15.10 -17.75 11.72
N GLN A 112 16.28 -17.41 12.25
CA GLN A 112 17.38 -18.36 12.44
C GLN A 112 17.05 -19.50 13.42
N SER A 113 16.09 -19.28 14.31
CA SER A 113 15.65 -20.30 15.28
C SER A 113 14.55 -21.22 14.75
N LEU A 114 13.92 -20.89 13.63
CA LEU A 114 12.94 -21.74 12.96
C LEU A 114 13.64 -22.78 12.10
N ASN A 115 13.08 -23.97 12.07
CA ASN A 115 13.62 -25.06 11.23
C ASN A 115 12.53 -25.62 10.34
N SER A 116 12.80 -25.63 9.01
CA SER A 116 11.93 -26.25 8.03
C SER A 116 12.73 -26.65 6.78
N PRO A 117 12.52 -27.84 6.22
CA PRO A 117 13.12 -28.24 4.96
C PRO A 117 12.53 -27.52 3.75
N ARG A 118 11.34 -26.90 3.93
CA ARG A 118 10.61 -26.21 2.85
C ARG A 118 10.12 -24.86 3.33
N VAL A 119 10.47 -23.81 2.59
CA VAL A 119 10.01 -22.43 2.87
C VAL A 119 9.44 -21.82 1.61
N LEU A 120 8.23 -21.29 1.73
CA LEU A 120 7.52 -20.57 0.66
C LEU A 120 7.36 -19.10 1.05
N ALA A 121 8.02 -18.21 0.33
CA ALA A 121 7.88 -16.77 0.50
C ALA A 121 6.96 -16.20 -0.58
N LEU A 122 5.88 -15.54 -0.18
CA LEU A 122 4.89 -14.92 -1.06
C LEU A 122 4.97 -13.40 -0.94
N SER A 123 5.10 -12.69 -2.05
CA SER A 123 5.01 -11.23 -2.06
C SER A 123 4.75 -10.73 -3.49
N ALA A 124 4.07 -9.60 -3.63
CA ALA A 124 4.01 -8.92 -4.92
C ALA A 124 5.34 -8.21 -5.25
N THR A 125 6.06 -7.78 -4.23
CA THR A 125 7.37 -7.13 -4.33
C THR A 125 8.30 -7.70 -3.25
N LEU A 126 9.32 -8.42 -3.64
CA LEU A 126 10.33 -8.96 -2.74
C LEU A 126 11.63 -8.21 -2.96
N LYS A 127 12.11 -7.50 -1.94
CA LYS A 127 13.38 -6.80 -1.99
C LYS A 127 14.56 -7.74 -1.79
N GLU A 128 15.71 -7.40 -2.35
CA GLU A 128 16.93 -8.20 -2.25
C GLU A 128 17.35 -8.47 -0.80
N ASP A 129 17.28 -7.47 0.08
CA ASP A 129 17.65 -7.59 1.49
C ASP A 129 16.79 -8.62 2.26
N VAL A 130 15.51 -8.75 1.89
CA VAL A 130 14.61 -9.78 2.45
C VAL A 130 14.99 -11.16 1.93
N LEU A 131 15.24 -11.29 0.62
CA LEU A 131 15.64 -12.56 0.00
C LEU A 131 17.00 -13.02 0.54
N GLU A 132 17.96 -12.12 0.71
CA GLU A 132 19.26 -12.43 1.34
C GLU A 132 19.07 -12.92 2.78
N THR A 133 18.18 -12.27 3.56
CA THR A 133 17.89 -12.68 4.94
C THR A 133 17.28 -14.09 4.97
N LEU A 134 16.29 -14.37 4.12
CA LEU A 134 15.69 -15.69 4.00
C LEU A 134 16.70 -16.74 3.55
N THR A 135 17.55 -16.41 2.57
CA THR A 135 18.59 -17.31 2.06
C THR A 135 19.63 -17.66 3.14
N ARG A 136 19.97 -16.70 3.98
CA ARG A 136 20.90 -16.91 5.11
C ARG A 136 20.32 -17.81 6.19
N CYS A 137 19.00 -17.72 6.43
CA CYS A 137 18.31 -18.51 7.46
C CYS A 137 17.95 -19.93 7.01
N PHE A 138 17.49 -20.09 5.75
CA PHE A 138 16.87 -21.33 5.27
C PHE A 138 17.59 -21.95 4.05
N GLY A 139 18.67 -21.34 3.57
CA GLY A 139 19.35 -21.79 2.35
C GLY A 139 18.79 -21.14 1.07
N ARG A 140 19.23 -21.65 -0.07
CA ARG A 140 18.99 -21.06 -1.39
C ARG A 140 17.51 -21.14 -1.78
N PHE A 141 16.96 -20.02 -2.29
CA PHE A 141 15.62 -19.94 -2.85
C PHE A 141 15.63 -19.94 -4.38
N LYS A 142 14.69 -20.66 -4.99
CA LYS A 142 14.30 -20.40 -6.37
C LYS A 142 13.31 -19.23 -6.37
N VAL A 143 13.57 -18.22 -7.19
CA VAL A 143 12.66 -17.07 -7.34
C VAL A 143 11.86 -17.26 -8.64
N SER A 144 10.54 -17.24 -8.50
CA SER A 144 9.62 -17.15 -9.63
C SER A 144 9.00 -15.76 -9.66
N LYS A 145 9.11 -15.06 -10.78
CA LYS A 145 8.61 -13.69 -10.94
C LYS A 145 7.51 -13.65 -12.01
N ILE A 146 6.38 -13.03 -11.66
CA ILE A 146 5.31 -12.66 -12.59
C ILE A 146 4.95 -11.21 -12.28
N THR A 147 5.33 -10.31 -13.18
CA THR A 147 4.99 -8.90 -13.07
C THR A 147 3.49 -8.69 -13.32
N LEU A 148 2.99 -7.50 -13.04
CA LEU A 148 1.61 -7.14 -13.33
C LEU A 148 1.32 -7.23 -14.84
N GLN A 149 2.24 -6.74 -15.67
CA GLN A 149 2.11 -6.83 -17.13
C GLN A 149 2.15 -8.29 -17.61
N ASP A 150 3.08 -9.13 -17.11
CA ASP A 150 3.10 -10.56 -17.45
C ASP A 150 1.79 -11.25 -17.09
N ALA A 151 1.18 -10.88 -15.96
CA ALA A 151 -0.08 -11.46 -15.52
C ALA A 151 -1.25 -11.09 -16.44
N ILE A 152 -1.27 -9.87 -16.95
CA ILE A 152 -2.25 -9.39 -17.93
C ILE A 152 -2.01 -10.08 -19.29
N ASP A 153 -0.79 -10.11 -19.77
CA ASP A 153 -0.42 -10.69 -21.08
C ASP A 153 -0.70 -12.21 -21.15
N ARG A 154 -0.54 -12.90 -20.02
CA ARG A 154 -0.85 -14.33 -19.87
C ARG A 154 -2.33 -14.62 -19.59
N GLY A 155 -3.18 -13.59 -19.47
CA GLY A 155 -4.60 -13.74 -19.17
C GLY A 155 -4.92 -14.18 -17.73
N PHE A 156 -3.96 -14.08 -16.79
CA PHE A 156 -4.23 -14.31 -15.35
C PHE A 156 -5.01 -13.16 -14.74
N LEU A 157 -4.84 -11.96 -15.28
CA LEU A 157 -5.58 -10.76 -14.92
C LEU A 157 -6.23 -10.18 -16.18
N PRO A 158 -7.41 -9.53 -16.03
CA PRO A 158 -8.06 -8.88 -17.16
C PRO A 158 -7.25 -7.68 -17.66
N LYS A 159 -7.47 -7.30 -18.92
CA LYS A 159 -6.88 -6.10 -19.52
C LYS A 159 -7.56 -4.86 -18.95
N PRO A 160 -6.83 -3.97 -18.27
CA PRO A 160 -7.43 -2.77 -17.70
C PRO A 160 -7.55 -1.64 -18.72
N LYS A 161 -8.50 -0.74 -18.49
CA LYS A 161 -8.48 0.61 -19.03
C LYS A 161 -7.99 1.57 -17.96
N ILE A 162 -6.84 2.21 -18.16
CA ILE A 162 -6.26 3.17 -17.22
C ILE A 162 -6.51 4.58 -17.74
N ILE A 163 -7.24 5.37 -16.97
CA ILE A 163 -7.58 6.76 -17.31
C ILE A 163 -6.84 7.69 -16.37
N CYS A 164 -5.87 8.42 -16.90
CA CYS A 164 -5.11 9.41 -16.16
C CYS A 164 -5.78 10.78 -16.32
N ILE A 165 -6.13 11.41 -15.19
CA ILE A 165 -6.80 12.72 -15.16
C ILE A 165 -5.81 13.75 -14.69
N PRO A 166 -5.29 14.59 -15.62
CA PRO A 166 -4.34 15.64 -15.32
C PRO A 166 -5.03 16.84 -14.66
N LEU A 167 -4.44 17.36 -13.61
CA LEU A 167 -4.89 18.52 -12.88
C LEU A 167 -3.77 19.57 -12.85
N GLU A 168 -4.14 20.85 -12.71
CA GLU A 168 -3.18 21.93 -12.57
C GLU A 168 -3.35 22.66 -11.24
N LEU A 169 -2.22 22.96 -10.58
CA LEU A 169 -2.23 23.77 -9.37
C LEU A 169 -2.62 25.22 -9.70
N LYS A 170 -3.59 25.76 -8.95
CA LYS A 170 -4.03 27.14 -9.09
C LYS A 170 -2.89 28.11 -8.78
N ARG A 171 -2.70 29.09 -9.68
CA ARG A 171 -1.59 30.05 -9.65
C ARG A 171 -2.00 31.44 -9.20
N PHE A 172 -3.29 31.75 -9.20
CA PHE A 172 -3.80 33.12 -8.97
C PHE A 172 -4.65 33.20 -7.69
N ASP A 173 -5.38 32.16 -7.33
CA ASP A 173 -6.26 32.16 -6.15
C ASP A 173 -5.44 31.91 -4.89
N ARG A 174 -5.37 32.87 -3.97
CA ARG A 174 -4.64 32.79 -2.70
C ARG A 174 -5.55 32.21 -1.60
N THR A 175 -6.07 31.01 -1.82
CA THR A 175 -6.97 30.31 -0.90
C THR A 175 -6.23 29.49 0.14
N GLU A 176 -4.94 29.24 -0.07
CA GLU A 176 -4.12 28.43 0.79
C GLU A 176 -3.39 29.27 1.85
N THR A 177 -2.90 28.59 2.90
CA THR A 177 -2.12 29.23 3.97
C THR A 177 -0.82 28.47 4.19
N ILE A 178 0.30 29.19 4.22
CA ILE A 178 1.58 28.70 4.73
C ILE A 178 1.73 29.13 6.19
N GLU A 179 2.10 28.16 7.05
CA GLU A 179 2.51 28.40 8.42
C GLU A 179 4.00 28.12 8.54
N MET A 180 4.76 29.12 9.00
CA MET A 180 6.19 29.05 9.20
C MET A 180 6.54 29.30 10.66
N ASP A 181 7.18 28.32 11.31
CA ASP A 181 7.73 28.49 12.65
C ASP A 181 9.12 29.13 12.57
N LEU A 182 9.22 30.38 13.00
CA LEU A 182 10.46 31.17 12.97
C LEU A 182 11.61 30.54 13.77
N ARG A 183 11.31 29.70 14.77
CA ARG A 183 12.33 29.02 15.57
C ARG A 183 13.05 27.92 14.78
N THR A 184 12.36 27.36 13.79
CA THR A 184 12.87 26.30 12.94
C THR A 184 13.22 26.80 11.53
N ALA A 185 13.01 28.10 11.28
CA ALA A 185 13.31 28.73 10.01
C ALA A 185 14.81 28.67 9.69
N LYS A 186 15.13 28.36 8.44
CA LYS A 186 16.48 28.02 8.01
C LYS A 186 17.11 29.14 7.18
N SER A 187 18.41 29.00 6.99
CA SER A 187 19.19 29.97 6.19
C SER A 187 18.68 30.16 4.76
N GLY A 188 18.04 29.12 4.16
CA GLY A 188 17.41 29.20 2.84
C GLY A 188 16.12 30.00 2.81
N ASP A 189 15.42 30.08 3.94
CA ASP A 189 14.17 30.84 4.08
C ASP A 189 14.43 32.32 4.37
N LYS A 190 15.70 32.75 4.48
CA LYS A 190 16.08 34.11 4.92
C LYS A 190 15.49 35.21 4.04
N GLY A 191 15.40 35.00 2.73
CA GLY A 191 14.79 35.96 1.81
C GLY A 191 13.31 36.18 2.11
N ILE A 192 12.56 35.10 2.20
CA ILE A 192 11.12 35.11 2.55
C ILE A 192 10.93 35.62 3.96
N ILE A 193 11.76 35.16 4.92
CA ILE A 193 11.69 35.59 6.32
C ILE A 193 12.02 37.06 6.47
N ASN A 194 13.04 37.58 5.79
CA ASN A 194 13.39 38.99 5.82
C ASN A 194 12.29 39.86 5.22
N ASP A 195 11.68 39.44 4.11
CA ASP A 195 10.56 40.14 3.51
C ASP A 195 9.32 40.10 4.43
N LEU A 196 8.97 38.91 4.95
CA LEU A 196 7.87 38.74 5.91
C LEU A 196 8.14 39.51 7.23
N TRP A 197 9.39 39.52 7.73
CA TRP A 197 9.78 40.26 8.90
C TRP A 197 9.73 41.78 8.68
N SER A 198 10.21 42.23 7.54
CA SER A 198 10.15 43.63 7.15
C SER A 198 8.72 44.11 6.92
N ASN A 199 7.88 43.23 6.38
CA ASN A 199 6.47 43.50 6.13
C ASN A 199 5.53 42.89 7.19
N ARG A 200 6.04 42.46 8.33
CA ARG A 200 5.28 41.75 9.40
C ARG A 200 3.97 42.40 9.79
N TRP A 201 3.92 43.72 9.81
CA TRP A 201 2.73 44.51 10.16
C TRP A 201 1.60 44.34 9.11
N LYS A 202 1.95 44.12 7.89
CA LYS A 202 1.02 43.90 6.77
C LYS A 202 0.35 42.54 6.85
N TYR A 203 1.05 41.53 7.39
CA TYR A 203 0.60 40.13 7.50
C TYR A 203 0.05 39.75 8.88
N MET A 204 0.31 40.57 9.90
CA MET A 204 -0.14 40.33 11.28
C MET A 204 -1.55 40.85 11.53
N ARG A 205 -2.56 40.05 11.24
CA ARG A 205 -3.95 40.32 11.66
C ARG A 205 -4.22 39.98 13.11
N ASN A 206 -3.35 39.28 13.82
CA ASN A 206 -3.58 38.87 15.18
C ASN A 206 -2.27 38.87 16.00
N ARG A 207 -2.20 39.78 17.01
CA ARG A 207 -1.06 39.94 17.92
C ARG A 207 -0.71 38.64 18.70
N LYS A 208 -1.70 37.76 19.00
CA LYS A 208 -1.48 36.48 19.69
C LYS A 208 -0.73 35.45 18.81
N ALA A 209 -0.86 35.49 17.48
CA ALA A 209 -0.12 34.63 16.56
C ALA A 209 1.39 34.95 16.56
N TYR A 210 1.78 36.16 16.92
CA TYR A 210 3.17 36.59 17.04
C TYR A 210 3.89 36.02 18.26
N LEU A 211 3.18 35.84 19.37
CA LEU A 211 3.72 35.28 20.61
C LEU A 211 4.08 33.78 20.45
N GLY A 212 3.54 33.09 19.42
CA GLY A 212 3.81 31.70 19.09
C GLY A 212 4.96 31.46 18.14
N TYR A 213 5.68 32.50 17.67
CA TYR A 213 6.72 32.41 16.66
C TYR A 213 6.27 31.77 15.32
N VAL A 214 4.96 31.77 15.03
CA VAL A 214 4.40 31.22 13.80
C VAL A 214 3.90 32.35 12.90
N LEU A 215 4.47 32.46 11.71
CA LEU A 215 3.97 33.34 10.66
C LEU A 215 2.94 32.59 9.82
N ARG A 216 1.82 33.25 9.53
CA ARG A 216 0.77 32.76 8.66
C ARG A 216 0.54 33.76 7.54
N PHE A 217 0.60 33.30 6.30
CA PHE A 217 0.30 34.11 5.14
C PHE A 217 -0.49 33.34 4.08
N SER A 218 -1.38 34.05 3.39
CA SER A 218 -2.15 33.46 2.30
C SER A 218 -1.28 33.28 1.07
N CYS A 219 -1.48 32.18 0.37
CA CYS A 219 -0.72 31.84 -0.84
C CYS A 219 -1.60 31.07 -1.83
N THR A 220 -1.12 30.89 -3.05
CA THR A 220 -1.75 30.04 -4.05
C THR A 220 -1.43 28.57 -3.76
N GLN A 221 -2.16 27.65 -4.42
CA GLN A 221 -1.86 26.22 -4.35
C GLN A 221 -0.43 25.92 -4.82
N LYS A 222 0.00 26.60 -5.92
CA LYS A 222 1.35 26.42 -6.46
C LYS A 222 2.42 26.90 -5.46
N GLU A 223 2.29 28.11 -4.92
CA GLU A 223 3.22 28.64 -3.91
C GLU A 223 3.33 27.72 -2.68
N LYS A 224 2.20 27.19 -2.20
CA LYS A 224 2.20 26.26 -1.06
C LYS A 224 2.88 24.92 -1.40
N TYR A 225 2.63 24.39 -2.58
CA TYR A 225 3.30 23.18 -3.04
C TYR A 225 4.82 23.38 -3.14
N GLU A 226 5.28 24.48 -3.76
CA GLU A 226 6.69 24.82 -3.89
C GLU A 226 7.35 24.93 -2.52
N TYR A 227 6.74 25.63 -1.57
CA TYR A 227 7.23 25.73 -0.18
C TYR A 227 7.37 24.34 0.47
N ILE A 228 6.34 23.49 0.38
CA ILE A 228 6.39 22.15 0.98
C ILE A 228 7.49 21.30 0.31
N ASN A 229 7.67 21.41 -1.00
CA ASN A 229 8.68 20.68 -1.74
C ASN A 229 10.10 21.15 -1.40
N GLU A 230 10.33 22.44 -1.27
CA GLU A 230 11.61 23.00 -0.81
C GLU A 230 11.96 22.52 0.61
N GLN A 231 10.99 22.49 1.53
CA GLN A 231 11.19 21.94 2.86
C GLN A 231 11.56 20.46 2.82
N PHE A 232 10.88 19.66 1.98
CA PHE A 232 11.20 18.26 1.79
C PHE A 232 12.63 18.06 1.27
N ASP A 233 13.04 18.80 0.24
CA ASP A 233 14.37 18.68 -0.37
C ASP A 233 15.47 19.15 0.58
N TYR A 234 15.20 20.19 1.37
CA TYR A 234 16.12 20.64 2.40
C TYR A 234 16.37 19.56 3.47
N TRP A 235 15.31 18.97 4.05
CA TRP A 235 15.46 17.97 5.10
C TRP A 235 16.04 16.66 4.55
N LYS A 236 15.72 16.29 3.32
CA LYS A 236 16.35 15.20 2.59
C LYS A 236 17.87 15.40 2.52
N LYS A 237 18.31 16.58 2.06
CA LYS A 237 19.73 16.93 1.95
C LYS A 237 20.44 16.93 3.30
N GLN A 238 19.80 17.41 4.37
CA GLN A 238 20.36 17.37 5.72
C GLN A 238 20.54 15.94 6.23
N TYR A 239 19.55 15.08 5.99
CA TYR A 239 19.64 13.67 6.39
C TYR A 239 20.76 12.94 5.64
N PHE A 240 20.90 13.11 4.32
CA PHE A 240 21.97 12.46 3.56
C PHE A 240 23.38 12.97 3.91
N ARG A 241 23.50 14.18 4.45
CA ARG A 241 24.77 14.69 4.99
C ARG A 241 25.11 14.12 6.38
N ASN A 242 24.11 13.71 7.13
CA ASN A 242 24.22 13.20 8.51
C ASN A 242 23.44 11.90 8.64
N GLN A 243 23.85 10.89 7.88
CA GLN A 243 23.21 9.57 7.88
C GLN A 243 23.27 8.98 9.30
N GLY A 244 22.14 8.37 9.72
CA GLY A 244 21.97 7.84 11.09
C GLY A 244 21.24 8.79 12.04
N ASN A 245 21.09 10.09 11.71
CA ASN A 245 20.33 11.00 12.55
C ASN A 245 18.82 10.80 12.35
N ILE A 246 18.19 10.10 13.31
CA ILE A 246 16.75 9.76 13.30
C ILE A 246 15.88 11.01 13.25
N ARG A 247 16.26 12.11 13.91
CA ARG A 247 15.48 13.35 13.90
C ARG A 247 15.40 13.96 12.51
N LEU A 248 16.52 14.02 11.79
CA LEU A 248 16.55 14.53 10.41
C LEU A 248 15.75 13.63 9.46
N LYS A 249 15.86 12.30 9.63
CA LYS A 249 15.05 11.33 8.89
C LYS A 249 13.55 11.58 9.10
N ASN A 250 13.14 11.74 10.35
CA ASN A 250 11.73 11.98 10.69
C ASN A 250 11.22 13.30 10.11
N MET A 251 12.01 14.37 10.16
CA MET A 251 11.65 15.65 9.53
C MET A 251 11.46 15.51 8.02
N TRP A 252 12.39 14.85 7.35
CA TRP A 252 12.27 14.58 5.91
C TRP A 252 11.00 13.78 5.58
N LEU A 253 10.72 12.69 6.31
CA LEU A 253 9.53 11.84 6.09
C LEU A 253 8.23 12.61 6.37
N GLN A 254 8.20 13.46 7.41
CA GLN A 254 7.04 14.30 7.71
C GLN A 254 6.71 15.27 6.57
N TRP A 255 7.72 15.91 5.96
CA TRP A 255 7.50 16.80 4.83
C TRP A 255 7.06 16.05 3.58
N GLY A 256 7.55 14.84 3.36
CA GLY A 256 7.06 13.95 2.30
C GLY A 256 5.58 13.58 2.48
N THR A 257 5.18 13.27 3.71
CA THR A 257 3.78 13.00 4.06
C THR A 257 2.90 14.23 3.89
N LYS A 258 3.36 15.41 4.35
CA LYS A 258 2.63 16.69 4.17
C LYS A 258 2.40 17.00 2.69
N ARG A 259 3.42 16.78 1.84
CA ARG A 259 3.31 17.01 0.38
C ARG A 259 2.26 16.10 -0.26
N LYS A 260 2.35 14.79 0.01
CA LYS A 260 1.36 13.81 -0.52
C LYS A 260 -0.05 14.13 -0.06
N ARG A 261 -0.21 14.44 1.23
CA ARG A 261 -1.50 14.79 1.80
C ARG A 261 -2.07 16.07 1.18
N PHE A 262 -1.27 17.10 1.03
CA PHE A 262 -1.69 18.37 0.43
C PHE A 262 -2.20 18.15 -1.01
N LEU A 263 -1.41 17.50 -1.88
CA LEU A 263 -1.83 17.18 -3.24
C LEU A 263 -3.08 16.29 -3.27
N GLY A 264 -3.17 15.32 -2.38
CA GLY A 264 -4.33 14.42 -2.30
C GLY A 264 -5.61 15.13 -1.86
N GLU A 265 -5.54 16.01 -0.87
CA GLU A 265 -6.69 16.78 -0.38
C GLU A 265 -7.22 17.77 -1.42
N LEU A 266 -6.34 18.36 -2.23
CA LEU A 266 -6.74 19.25 -3.32
C LEU A 266 -7.57 18.55 -4.42
N LYS A 267 -7.49 17.22 -4.55
CA LYS A 267 -8.22 16.41 -5.55
C LYS A 267 -9.60 15.95 -5.07
N THR A 268 -10.04 16.40 -3.89
CA THR A 268 -11.29 15.89 -3.29
C THR A 268 -12.51 16.14 -4.16
N ARG A 269 -12.58 17.32 -4.79
CA ARG A 269 -13.70 17.68 -5.66
C ARG A 269 -13.76 16.80 -6.92
N GLU A 270 -12.64 16.63 -7.58
CA GLU A 270 -12.53 15.81 -8.79
C GLU A 270 -12.81 14.32 -8.49
N ALA A 271 -12.37 13.85 -7.31
CA ALA A 271 -12.69 12.51 -6.83
C ALA A 271 -14.19 12.37 -6.54
N GLU A 272 -14.84 13.37 -5.94
CA GLU A 272 -16.28 13.40 -5.69
C GLU A 272 -17.09 13.35 -6.99
N GLU A 273 -16.74 14.16 -7.98
CA GLU A 273 -17.38 14.19 -9.30
C GLU A 273 -17.29 12.80 -9.99
N LEU A 274 -16.14 12.13 -9.91
CA LEU A 274 -15.97 10.77 -10.40
C LEU A 274 -16.81 9.74 -9.62
N CYS A 275 -16.87 9.85 -8.31
CA CYS A 275 -17.67 8.94 -7.48
C CYS A 275 -19.16 9.08 -7.79
N ILE A 276 -19.66 10.31 -7.96
CA ILE A 276 -21.06 10.58 -8.37
C ILE A 276 -21.33 9.91 -9.71
N LYS A 277 -20.50 10.16 -10.72
CA LYS A 277 -20.62 9.57 -12.05
C LYS A 277 -20.67 8.03 -11.99
N LEU A 278 -19.76 7.39 -11.27
CA LEU A 278 -19.74 5.94 -11.17
C LEU A 278 -20.96 5.38 -10.43
N ASN A 279 -21.50 6.10 -9.43
CA ASN A 279 -22.72 5.73 -8.75
C ASN A 279 -23.94 5.85 -9.69
N GLU A 280 -24.03 6.91 -10.49
CA GLU A 280 -25.10 7.11 -11.51
C GLU A 280 -25.05 6.02 -12.58
N GLU A 281 -23.85 5.56 -12.96
CA GLU A 281 -23.64 4.42 -13.87
C GLU A 281 -23.91 3.05 -13.21
N GLY A 282 -24.24 3.01 -11.92
CA GLY A 282 -24.44 1.77 -11.16
C GLY A 282 -23.18 0.91 -11.01
N LYS A 283 -21.99 1.48 -11.19
CA LYS A 283 -20.72 0.76 -11.13
C LYS A 283 -20.31 0.45 -9.70
N ARG A 284 -19.74 -0.73 -9.51
CA ARG A 284 -19.09 -1.10 -8.25
C ARG A 284 -17.65 -0.64 -8.25
N PHE A 285 -17.28 0.20 -7.29
CA PHE A 285 -15.95 0.81 -7.29
C PHE A 285 -15.31 0.91 -5.91
N ILE A 286 -13.98 1.09 -5.94
CA ILE A 286 -13.15 1.41 -4.77
C ILE A 286 -12.45 2.75 -5.01
N CYS A 287 -12.50 3.65 -4.01
CA CYS A 287 -11.77 4.90 -4.02
C CYS A 287 -10.65 4.87 -2.96
N PHE A 288 -9.39 4.93 -3.40
CA PHE A 288 -8.23 5.02 -2.53
C PHE A 288 -7.94 6.48 -2.20
N CYS A 289 -8.37 6.90 -1.01
CA CYS A 289 -8.25 8.26 -0.51
C CYS A 289 -6.87 8.56 0.07
N SER A 290 -6.51 9.83 0.13
CA SER A 290 -5.24 10.32 0.66
C SER A 290 -5.24 10.50 2.17
N SER A 291 -6.40 10.72 2.77
CA SER A 291 -6.58 10.97 4.20
C SER A 291 -7.91 10.42 4.72
N ILE A 292 -7.96 10.20 6.04
CA ILE A 292 -9.19 9.75 6.73
C ILE A 292 -10.33 10.76 6.51
N THR A 293 -10.05 12.05 6.69
CA THR A 293 -11.03 13.12 6.48
C THR A 293 -11.62 13.10 5.07
N GLN A 294 -10.79 12.86 4.04
CA GLN A 294 -11.26 12.73 2.66
C GLN A 294 -12.14 11.50 2.47
N ALA A 295 -11.76 10.36 3.06
CA ALA A 295 -12.56 9.13 2.95
C ALA A 295 -13.91 9.24 3.66
N GLU A 296 -13.92 9.87 4.85
CA GLU A 296 -15.15 10.12 5.61
C GLU A 296 -16.07 11.11 4.87
N PHE A 297 -15.51 12.14 4.24
CA PHE A 297 -16.26 13.10 3.45
C PHE A 297 -16.89 12.46 2.22
N LEU A 298 -16.12 11.69 1.45
CA LEU A 298 -16.57 11.07 0.20
C LEU A 298 -17.47 9.84 0.43
N GLY A 299 -17.19 9.05 1.45
CA GLY A 299 -17.78 7.71 1.62
C GLY A 299 -18.69 7.55 2.82
N GLY A 300 -18.70 8.49 3.76
CA GLY A 300 -19.53 8.40 4.97
C GLY A 300 -19.34 7.07 5.71
N GLU A 301 -20.41 6.28 5.79
CA GLU A 301 -20.38 4.96 6.44
C GLU A 301 -19.62 3.89 5.64
N SER A 302 -19.47 4.06 4.33
CA SER A 302 -18.75 3.13 3.44
C SER A 302 -17.21 3.36 3.46
N CYS A 303 -16.69 4.13 4.41
CA CYS A 303 -15.25 4.39 4.52
C CYS A 303 -14.53 3.36 5.41
N ILE A 304 -13.31 2.99 5.00
CA ILE A 304 -12.44 2.05 5.71
C ILE A 304 -11.10 2.71 6.01
N HIS A 305 -10.74 2.74 7.30
CA HIS A 305 -9.45 3.26 7.77
C HIS A 305 -9.09 2.70 9.16
N SER A 306 -7.86 2.93 9.62
CA SER A 306 -7.31 2.32 10.86
C SER A 306 -8.07 2.63 12.16
N LYS A 307 -8.95 3.62 12.18
CA LYS A 307 -9.78 3.97 13.35
C LYS A 307 -11.20 3.37 13.31
N LYS A 308 -11.60 2.78 12.17
CA LYS A 308 -12.93 2.13 12.00
C LYS A 308 -12.90 0.74 12.65
N LYS A 309 -13.96 0.39 13.38
CA LYS A 309 -14.09 -0.92 14.04
C LYS A 309 -14.93 -1.92 13.23
N ASP A 310 -15.84 -1.44 12.43
CA ASP A 310 -16.85 -2.17 11.67
C ASP A 310 -16.44 -2.50 10.22
N VAL A 311 -15.13 -2.60 9.98
CA VAL A 311 -14.56 -2.88 8.64
C VAL A 311 -15.13 -4.15 8.01
N GLY A 312 -15.32 -5.20 8.81
CA GLY A 312 -15.90 -6.47 8.33
C GLY A 312 -17.33 -6.33 7.83
N GLU A 313 -18.16 -5.52 8.49
CA GLU A 313 -19.54 -5.25 8.12
C GLU A 313 -19.62 -4.45 6.81
N ILE A 314 -18.74 -3.43 6.66
CA ILE A 314 -18.66 -2.62 5.43
C ILE A 314 -18.27 -3.51 4.23
N ILE A 315 -17.28 -4.39 4.40
CA ILE A 315 -16.86 -5.33 3.35
C ILE A 315 -17.97 -6.32 3.02
N SER A 316 -18.66 -6.84 4.04
CA SER A 316 -19.79 -7.75 3.84
C SER A 316 -20.95 -7.06 3.10
N ALA A 317 -21.27 -5.82 3.45
CA ALA A 317 -22.27 -5.02 2.76
C ALA A 317 -21.92 -4.77 1.29
N PHE A 318 -20.64 -4.47 1.02
CA PHE A 318 -20.15 -4.34 -0.35
C PHE A 318 -20.23 -5.67 -1.10
N ASN A 319 -19.70 -6.77 -0.56
CA ASN A 319 -19.68 -8.07 -1.24
C ASN A 319 -21.09 -8.62 -1.50
N SER A 320 -22.05 -8.34 -0.62
CA SER A 320 -23.46 -8.72 -0.80
C SER A 320 -24.24 -7.80 -1.75
N GLY A 321 -23.61 -6.71 -2.24
CA GLY A 321 -24.27 -5.76 -3.15
C GLY A 321 -25.21 -4.75 -2.46
N LYS A 322 -25.16 -4.65 -1.12
CA LYS A 322 -25.92 -3.61 -0.39
C LYS A 322 -25.35 -2.22 -0.63
N THR A 323 -24.04 -2.12 -0.87
CA THR A 323 -23.34 -0.90 -1.27
C THR A 323 -22.52 -1.14 -2.51
N ASN A 324 -22.40 -0.14 -3.38
CA ASN A 324 -21.63 -0.22 -4.62
C ASN A 324 -20.25 0.43 -4.51
N SER A 325 -19.94 1.07 -3.41
CA SER A 325 -18.68 1.81 -3.26
C SER A 325 -18.01 1.57 -1.91
N ILE A 326 -16.66 1.59 -1.92
CA ILE A 326 -15.81 1.61 -0.73
C ILE A 326 -14.78 2.72 -0.86
N PHE A 327 -14.55 3.44 0.24
CA PHE A 327 -13.57 4.52 0.34
C PHE A 327 -12.50 4.11 1.35
N ALA A 328 -11.25 3.98 0.91
CA ALA A 328 -10.21 3.35 1.72
C ALA A 328 -8.99 4.25 1.94
N VAL A 329 -8.45 4.24 3.15
CA VAL A 329 -7.16 4.86 3.49
C VAL A 329 -6.23 3.79 4.05
N GLY A 330 -5.27 3.35 3.24
CA GLY A 330 -4.18 2.45 3.67
C GLY A 330 -4.58 0.99 3.91
N MET A 331 -5.64 0.74 4.64
CA MET A 331 -6.00 -0.59 5.16
C MET A 331 -6.38 -1.65 4.12
N LEU A 332 -6.88 -1.26 2.95
CA LEU A 332 -7.22 -2.23 1.91
C LEU A 332 -6.02 -2.65 1.05
N GLN A 333 -4.82 -2.28 1.44
CA GLN A 333 -3.61 -2.68 0.70
C GLN A 333 -3.31 -4.17 0.83
N GLU A 334 -3.71 -4.82 1.95
CA GLU A 334 -3.41 -6.23 2.22
C GLU A 334 -4.64 -6.96 2.78
N GLY A 335 -4.84 -8.21 2.39
CA GLY A 335 -5.69 -9.19 3.07
C GLY A 335 -7.22 -9.12 2.91
N GLN A 336 -7.82 -8.09 2.31
CA GLN A 336 -9.28 -8.00 2.18
C GLN A 336 -9.78 -8.58 0.84
N ASN A 337 -10.78 -9.45 0.89
CA ASN A 337 -11.36 -10.03 -0.32
C ASN A 337 -12.60 -9.24 -0.77
N LEU A 338 -12.42 -8.36 -1.75
CA LEU A 338 -13.50 -7.61 -2.40
C LEU A 338 -13.81 -8.27 -3.74
N THR A 339 -15.10 -8.39 -4.06
CA THR A 339 -15.57 -9.07 -5.27
C THR A 339 -16.19 -8.08 -6.26
N ASN A 340 -16.03 -8.37 -7.55
CA ASN A 340 -16.70 -7.66 -8.65
C ASN A 340 -16.49 -6.14 -8.64
N ILE A 341 -15.24 -5.68 -8.47
CA ILE A 341 -14.88 -4.27 -8.58
C ILE A 341 -14.71 -3.95 -10.06
N GLN A 342 -15.56 -3.06 -10.58
CA GLN A 342 -15.57 -2.62 -11.96
C GLN A 342 -14.73 -1.37 -12.19
N ALA A 343 -14.58 -0.52 -11.17
CA ALA A 343 -13.75 0.66 -11.26
C ALA A 343 -12.91 0.88 -10.00
N GLY A 344 -11.71 1.45 -10.18
CA GLY A 344 -10.87 1.95 -9.11
C GLY A 344 -10.57 3.43 -9.29
N ILE A 345 -10.50 4.17 -8.20
CA ILE A 345 -10.05 5.57 -8.20
C ILE A 345 -8.83 5.66 -7.29
N ILE A 346 -7.69 6.08 -7.82
CA ILE A 346 -6.51 6.41 -7.04
C ILE A 346 -6.41 7.93 -6.96
N VAL A 347 -6.80 8.49 -5.81
CA VAL A 347 -6.74 9.93 -5.58
C VAL A 347 -5.29 10.39 -5.40
N GLN A 348 -4.47 9.59 -4.69
CA GLN A 348 -3.08 9.92 -4.46
C GLN A 348 -2.18 8.71 -4.68
N LEU A 349 -1.24 8.85 -5.61
CA LEU A 349 -0.12 7.94 -5.78
C LEU A 349 0.93 8.16 -4.68
N ASP A 350 1.59 7.08 -4.29
CA ASP A 350 2.80 7.13 -3.50
C ASP A 350 3.99 6.74 -4.40
N GLY A 351 5.19 7.13 -4.01
CA GLY A 351 6.39 6.83 -4.80
C GLY A 351 6.84 5.36 -4.74
N GLU A 352 6.04 4.48 -4.14
CA GLU A 352 6.32 3.06 -4.01
C GLU A 352 5.53 2.26 -5.05
N GLU A 353 6.23 1.53 -5.91
CA GLU A 353 5.65 0.62 -6.91
C GLU A 353 4.69 -0.39 -6.27
N ARG A 354 5.02 -0.88 -5.08
CA ARG A 354 4.20 -1.83 -4.34
C ARG A 354 2.80 -1.30 -4.04
N GLY A 355 2.70 -0.09 -3.53
CA GLY A 355 1.41 0.53 -3.19
C GLY A 355 0.51 0.65 -4.42
N PHE A 356 1.09 0.98 -5.58
CA PHE A 356 0.36 1.01 -6.84
C PHE A 356 -0.11 -0.38 -7.27
N ILE A 357 0.79 -1.38 -7.32
CA ILE A 357 0.46 -2.76 -7.74
C ILE A 357 -0.63 -3.35 -6.85
N GLN A 358 -0.59 -3.11 -5.54
CA GLN A 358 -1.60 -3.61 -4.61
C GLN A 358 -2.96 -2.95 -4.82
N LYS A 359 -3.03 -1.62 -4.96
CA LYS A 359 -4.27 -0.88 -5.23
C LYS A 359 -4.86 -1.30 -6.58
N PHE A 360 -4.02 -1.32 -7.60
CA PHE A 360 -4.39 -1.65 -8.96
C PHE A 360 -4.87 -3.11 -9.08
N GLY A 361 -4.13 -4.06 -8.55
CA GLY A 361 -4.50 -5.49 -8.58
C GLY A 361 -5.81 -5.82 -7.85
N ARG A 362 -6.27 -4.94 -6.94
CA ARG A 362 -7.60 -5.08 -6.32
C ARG A 362 -8.72 -4.60 -7.22
N SER A 363 -8.47 -3.57 -8.03
CA SER A 363 -9.43 -3.04 -9.00
C SER A 363 -9.59 -3.96 -10.23
N LEU A 364 -8.62 -4.86 -10.50
CA LEU A 364 -8.64 -5.77 -11.63
C LEU A 364 -9.41 -7.07 -11.32
N ARG A 365 -10.70 -6.97 -10.96
CA ARG A 365 -11.51 -8.13 -10.59
C ARG A 365 -12.81 -8.29 -11.38
N ALA A 366 -13.10 -7.39 -12.31
CA ALA A 366 -14.14 -7.48 -13.30
C ALA A 366 -13.57 -7.86 -14.67
N GLU A 367 -14.43 -8.17 -15.64
CA GLU A 367 -13.98 -8.49 -17.02
C GLU A 367 -13.32 -7.29 -17.70
N ASP A 368 -13.89 -6.07 -17.55
CA ASP A 368 -13.42 -4.83 -18.14
C ASP A 368 -13.18 -3.77 -17.05
N PRO A 369 -12.11 -3.91 -16.25
CA PRO A 369 -11.88 -3.01 -15.14
C PRO A 369 -11.33 -1.66 -15.61
N VAL A 370 -11.87 -0.57 -15.04
CA VAL A 370 -11.41 0.80 -15.31
C VAL A 370 -10.69 1.34 -14.09
N GLN A 371 -9.49 1.87 -14.29
CA GLN A 371 -8.71 2.51 -13.23
C GLN A 371 -8.55 4.00 -13.52
N TYR A 372 -9.09 4.85 -12.66
CA TYR A 372 -8.87 6.30 -12.70
C TYR A 372 -7.72 6.68 -11.80
N ILE A 373 -6.83 7.55 -12.29
CA ILE A 373 -5.69 8.06 -11.54
C ILE A 373 -5.68 9.59 -11.65
N LEU A 374 -5.86 10.26 -10.52
CA LEU A 374 -5.82 11.73 -10.44
C LEU A 374 -4.37 12.16 -10.14
N TYR A 375 -3.84 13.11 -10.91
CA TYR A 375 -2.50 13.61 -10.68
C TYR A 375 -2.35 15.10 -11.05
N TYR A 376 -1.47 15.81 -10.35
CA TYR A 376 -1.11 17.18 -10.69
C TYR A 376 0.10 17.22 -11.62
N LYS A 377 -0.07 17.85 -12.80
CA LYS A 377 1.04 18.12 -13.74
C LYS A 377 2.10 19.01 -13.09
N ASN A 378 3.36 18.84 -13.50
CA ASN A 378 4.51 19.59 -13.00
C ASN A 378 4.73 19.47 -11.50
N THR A 379 4.32 18.33 -10.89
CA THR A 379 4.55 18.02 -9.49
C THR A 379 5.13 16.60 -9.31
N ARG A 380 5.42 16.23 -8.06
CA ARG A 380 5.83 14.85 -7.74
C ARG A 380 4.77 13.80 -8.05
N ASP A 381 3.51 14.19 -8.20
CA ASP A 381 2.46 13.25 -8.63
C ASP A 381 2.72 12.71 -10.03
N GLU A 382 3.15 13.58 -10.95
CA GLU A 382 3.48 13.19 -12.31
C GLU A 382 4.67 12.22 -12.35
N GLU A 383 5.72 12.48 -11.54
CA GLU A 383 6.85 11.56 -11.41
C GLU A 383 6.39 10.19 -10.84
N TYR A 384 5.46 10.21 -9.86
CA TYR A 384 4.91 8.97 -9.29
C TYR A 384 4.05 8.22 -10.30
N LEU A 385 3.28 8.94 -11.12
CA LEU A 385 2.50 8.35 -12.21
C LEU A 385 3.41 7.69 -13.24
N GLN A 386 4.43 8.40 -13.73
CA GLN A 386 5.39 7.86 -14.69
C GLN A 386 6.04 6.59 -14.18
N LYS A 387 6.50 6.59 -12.93
CA LYS A 387 7.09 5.42 -12.28
C LYS A 387 6.09 4.27 -12.11
N ALA A 388 4.84 4.57 -11.73
CA ALA A 388 3.80 3.57 -11.54
C ALA A 388 3.43 2.86 -12.85
N LEU A 389 3.48 3.57 -13.97
CA LEU A 389 3.12 3.08 -15.30
C LEU A 389 4.31 2.64 -16.15
N GLU A 390 5.55 2.72 -15.62
CA GLU A 390 6.78 2.40 -16.36
C GLU A 390 6.76 1.00 -16.99
N ASN A 391 6.20 0.03 -16.27
CA ASN A 391 6.13 -1.38 -16.68
C ASN A 391 4.73 -1.81 -17.17
N ILE A 392 3.86 -0.86 -17.53
CA ILE A 392 2.51 -1.10 -18.03
C ILE A 392 2.46 -0.81 -19.53
N ASN A 393 1.77 -1.65 -20.29
CA ASN A 393 1.56 -1.39 -21.71
C ASN A 393 0.80 -0.07 -21.92
N LYS A 394 1.38 0.81 -22.73
CA LYS A 394 0.83 2.15 -23.02
C LYS A 394 -0.54 2.11 -23.73
N ASP A 395 -0.86 1.01 -24.43
CA ASP A 395 -2.17 0.84 -25.09
C ASP A 395 -3.33 0.80 -24.06
N TYR A 396 -3.05 0.49 -22.81
CA TYR A 396 -4.05 0.50 -21.74
C TYR A 396 -4.24 1.87 -21.09
N VAL A 397 -3.36 2.84 -21.39
CA VAL A 397 -3.30 4.15 -20.73
C VAL A 397 -3.87 5.23 -21.64
N GLN A 398 -4.82 5.99 -21.09
CA GLN A 398 -5.42 7.16 -21.76
C GLN A 398 -5.33 8.37 -20.82
N GLU A 399 -5.00 9.55 -21.36
CA GLU A 399 -5.09 10.84 -20.66
C GLU A 399 -6.31 11.59 -21.19
N ILE A 400 -7.16 12.10 -20.30
CA ILE A 400 -8.40 12.83 -20.65
C ILE A 400 -8.47 14.18 -19.98
#